data_e1298bd8366d6d5eb73c8d52acab8d19
#
_entry.id   e1298bd8366d6d5eb73c8d52acab8d19
#
_cell.length_a   1.000
_cell.length_b   1.000
_cell.length_c   1.000
_cell.angle_alpha   90.00
_cell.angle_beta   90.00
_cell.angle_gamma   90.00
#
_symmetry.space_group_name_H-M   'P 1'
#
loop_
_entity.id
_entity.type
_entity.pdbx_description
1 polymer ?
#
loop_
_entity_poly.entity_id
_entity_poly.type
_entity_poly.pdbx_seq_one_letter_code
_entity_poly.pdbx_strand_id
1 'polypeptide(L)'
;LKVKGYDNIYTLGDTVDLPVSKAGGTIHNQTDVVADNIASEIRYGYPTESYDGKVIAIAQMGLSCGMPLWYDYKEDVQPTPCSKLGSFVRKGFNMGIYWAAARGMV
;
A
#
# COMPACT_ATOMS: atom_id res chain seq x y z
N LEU A 1 -6.07 10.90 3.19
CA LEU A 1 -4.63 10.93 3.49
C LEU A 1 -4.08 12.35 3.79
N LYS A 2 -4.96 13.33 4.01
CA LYS A 2 -4.59 14.64 4.58
C LYS A 2 -4.55 14.58 6.11
N VAL A 3 -3.63 15.33 6.71
CA VAL A 3 -3.57 15.50 8.17
C VAL A 3 -4.73 16.39 8.62
N LYS A 4 -5.48 15.94 9.64
CA LYS A 4 -6.60 16.72 10.17
C LYS A 4 -6.15 18.09 10.68
N GLY A 5 -6.82 19.14 10.24
CA GLY A 5 -6.53 20.52 10.61
C GLY A 5 -5.45 21.21 9.77
N TYR A 6 -4.93 20.52 8.75
CA TYR A 6 -3.94 21.10 7.82
C TYR A 6 -4.34 20.83 6.37
N ASP A 7 -4.39 21.85 5.57
CA ASP A 7 -4.82 21.74 4.17
C ASP A 7 -3.70 21.35 3.21
N ASN A 8 -2.45 21.50 3.63
CA ASN A 8 -1.25 21.32 2.80
C ASN A 8 -0.32 20.20 3.31
N ILE A 9 -0.76 19.37 4.25
CA ILE A 9 0.05 18.26 4.79
C ILE A 9 -0.63 16.93 4.47
N TYR A 10 0.11 16.09 3.75
CA TYR A 10 -0.27 14.71 3.47
C TYR A 10 0.54 13.73 4.30
N THR A 11 -0.06 12.57 4.60
CA THR A 11 0.59 11.48 5.28
C THR A 11 0.20 10.15 4.65
N LEU A 12 1.10 9.18 4.67
CA LEU A 12 0.89 7.83 4.16
C LEU A 12 1.72 6.81 4.94
N GLY A 13 1.45 5.54 4.75
CA GLY A 13 2.20 4.45 5.37
C GLY A 13 1.81 4.20 6.82
N ASP A 14 2.78 3.80 7.61
CA ASP A 14 2.57 3.35 8.99
C ASP A 14 2.13 4.46 9.95
N THR A 15 2.37 5.71 9.58
CA THR A 15 1.98 6.90 10.37
C THR A 15 0.51 7.27 10.27
N VAL A 16 -0.20 6.69 9.30
CA VAL A 16 -1.63 7.00 9.08
C VAL A 16 -2.50 6.23 10.06
N ASP A 17 -3.40 6.93 10.73
CA ASP A 17 -4.41 6.32 11.61
C ASP A 17 -5.63 5.86 10.78
N LEU A 18 -5.45 4.82 9.98
CA LEU A 18 -6.50 4.17 9.20
C LEU A 18 -6.60 2.68 9.58
N PRO A 19 -7.79 2.08 9.52
CA PRO A 19 -8.02 0.68 9.84
C PRO A 19 -7.57 -0.26 8.70
N VAL A 20 -6.33 -0.10 8.26
CA VAL A 20 -5.71 -0.89 7.20
C VAL A 20 -4.39 -1.49 7.65
N SER A 21 -3.99 -2.60 7.03
CA SER A 21 -2.72 -3.24 7.33
C SER A 21 -1.54 -2.32 7.01
N LYS A 22 -0.59 -2.26 7.92
CA LYS A 22 0.68 -1.51 7.78
C LYS A 22 1.68 -2.36 6.99
N ALA A 23 1.47 -2.46 5.67
CA ALA A 23 2.26 -3.28 4.77
C ALA A 23 2.74 -2.48 3.56
N GLY A 24 3.88 -2.86 2.99
CA GLY A 24 4.46 -2.17 1.84
C GLY A 24 3.51 -2.05 0.65
N GLY A 25 2.71 -3.07 0.36
CA GLY A 25 1.70 -3.00 -0.70
C GLY A 25 0.57 -1.99 -0.42
N THR A 26 0.23 -1.78 0.86
CA THR A 26 -0.73 -0.73 1.26
C THR A 26 -0.15 0.66 1.01
N ILE A 27 1.10 0.87 1.39
CA ILE A 27 1.81 2.16 1.18
C ILE A 27 1.87 2.50 -0.31
N HIS A 28 2.13 1.51 -1.15
CA HIS A 28 2.21 1.71 -2.60
C HIS A 28 0.90 2.25 -3.18
N ASN A 29 -0.24 1.68 -2.80
CA ASN A 29 -1.56 2.19 -3.21
C ASN A 29 -1.86 3.59 -2.64
N GLN A 30 -1.40 3.91 -1.43
CA GLN A 30 -1.56 5.24 -0.83
C GLN A 30 -0.69 6.28 -1.53
N THR A 31 0.48 5.90 -2.02
CA THR A 31 1.42 6.81 -2.70
C THR A 31 0.79 7.41 -3.96
N ASP A 32 0.13 6.59 -4.77
CA ASP A 32 -0.54 7.05 -5.99
C ASP A 32 -1.61 8.10 -5.66
N VAL A 33 -2.48 7.83 -4.69
CA VAL A 33 -3.52 8.76 -4.25
C VAL A 33 -2.94 10.08 -3.72
N VAL A 34 -1.87 10.03 -2.94
CA VAL A 34 -1.22 11.24 -2.40
C VAL A 34 -0.55 12.04 -3.52
N ALA A 35 0.15 11.38 -4.44
CA ALA A 35 0.80 12.05 -5.57
C ALA A 35 -0.20 12.75 -6.48
N ASP A 36 -1.29 12.07 -6.83
CA ASP A 36 -2.37 12.63 -7.66
C ASP A 36 -3.07 13.81 -6.97
N ASN A 37 -3.31 13.71 -5.67
CA ASN A 37 -3.90 14.81 -4.91
C ASN A 37 -2.99 16.02 -4.81
N ILE A 38 -1.70 15.84 -4.59
CA ILE A 38 -0.73 16.95 -4.59
C ILE A 38 -0.70 17.61 -5.98
N ALA A 39 -0.64 16.82 -7.05
CA ALA A 39 -0.66 17.33 -8.41
C ALA A 39 -1.96 18.07 -8.73
N SER A 40 -3.10 17.56 -8.28
CA SER A 40 -4.42 18.17 -8.47
C SER A 40 -4.55 19.48 -7.69
N GLU A 41 -4.08 19.53 -6.45
CA GLU A 41 -4.08 20.78 -5.66
C GLU A 41 -3.21 21.86 -6.27
N ILE A 42 -2.05 21.50 -6.82
CA ILE A 42 -1.19 22.49 -7.54
C ILE A 42 -1.90 23.01 -8.79
N ARG A 43 -2.63 22.17 -9.52
CA ARG A 43 -3.28 22.53 -10.79
C ARG A 43 -4.64 23.20 -10.61
N TYR A 44 -5.44 22.72 -9.68
CA TYR A 44 -6.87 23.04 -9.57
C TYR A 44 -7.24 23.65 -8.22
N GLY A 45 -6.38 23.57 -7.20
CA GLY A 45 -6.63 24.07 -5.86
C GLY A 45 -7.39 23.11 -4.94
N TYR A 46 -7.66 21.88 -5.36
CA TYR A 46 -8.37 20.87 -4.55
C TYR A 46 -7.93 19.45 -4.90
N PRO A 47 -8.01 18.49 -3.93
CA PRO A 47 -7.70 17.08 -4.18
C PRO A 47 -8.83 16.42 -4.98
N THR A 48 -8.51 15.47 -5.85
CA THR A 48 -9.47 14.76 -6.70
C THR A 48 -9.65 13.30 -6.32
N GLU A 49 -8.69 12.72 -5.62
CA GLU A 49 -8.66 11.28 -5.32
C GLU A 49 -8.95 10.98 -3.85
N SER A 50 -9.59 9.84 -3.61
CA SER A 50 -9.84 9.31 -2.27
C SER A 50 -9.30 7.89 -2.14
N TYR A 51 -8.59 7.61 -1.05
CA TYR A 51 -8.11 6.27 -0.76
C TYR A 51 -9.25 5.37 -0.33
N ASP A 52 -9.44 4.26 -1.02
CA ASP A 52 -10.53 3.29 -0.85
C ASP A 52 -10.26 2.19 0.19
N GLY A 53 -9.11 2.24 0.85
CA GLY A 53 -8.70 1.22 1.82
C GLY A 53 -8.01 0.00 1.20
N LYS A 54 -7.64 0.07 -0.08
CA LYS A 54 -7.05 -1.05 -0.80
C LYS A 54 -5.74 -1.51 -0.18
N VAL A 55 -5.72 -2.78 0.21
CA VAL A 55 -4.58 -3.48 0.77
C VAL A 55 -4.21 -4.66 -0.12
N ILE A 56 -2.93 -4.76 -0.45
CA ILE A 56 -2.34 -5.93 -1.09
C ILE A 56 -1.14 -6.34 -0.25
N ALA A 57 -1.16 -7.56 0.26
CA ALA A 57 -0.08 -8.07 1.10
C ALA A 57 0.10 -9.57 0.90
N ILE A 58 1.27 -10.08 1.28
CA ILE A 58 1.50 -11.53 1.40
C ILE A 58 1.95 -11.79 2.84
N ALA A 59 1.09 -12.40 3.63
CA ALA A 59 1.42 -12.83 4.98
C ALA A 59 2.38 -14.03 4.92
N GLN A 60 3.54 -13.91 5.56
CA GLN A 60 4.48 -15.01 5.66
C GLN A 60 4.17 -15.82 6.91
N MET A 61 3.87 -17.09 6.70
CA MET A 61 3.57 -18.04 7.77
C MET A 61 4.65 -19.13 7.80
N GLY A 62 5.71 -18.87 8.57
CA GLY A 62 6.88 -19.74 8.62
C GLY A 62 7.81 -19.59 7.40
N LEU A 63 8.71 -20.57 7.21
CA LEU A 63 9.81 -20.45 6.24
C LEU A 63 9.38 -20.64 4.78
N SER A 64 8.31 -21.36 4.52
CA SER A 64 7.94 -21.80 3.18
C SER A 64 6.46 -21.59 2.83
N CYS A 65 5.73 -20.83 3.63
CA CYS A 65 4.31 -20.62 3.40
C CYS A 65 3.98 -19.13 3.32
N GLY A 66 3.55 -18.66 2.15
CA GLY A 66 3.06 -17.31 1.91
C GLY A 66 1.59 -17.33 1.55
N MET A 67 0.79 -16.49 2.20
CA MET A 67 -0.64 -16.33 1.97
C MET A 67 -0.89 -14.94 1.38
N PRO A 68 -1.24 -14.83 0.09
CA PRO A 68 -1.69 -13.57 -0.49
C PRO A 68 -3.00 -13.11 0.17
N LEU A 69 -3.09 -11.80 0.42
CA LEU A 69 -4.25 -11.14 1.02
C LEU A 69 -4.56 -9.89 0.20
N TRP A 70 -5.83 -9.64 -0.06
CA TRP A 70 -6.31 -8.39 -0.60
C TRP A 70 -7.69 -8.06 -0.01
N TYR A 71 -7.92 -6.82 0.24
CA TYR A 71 -9.20 -6.27 0.71
C TYR A 71 -9.22 -4.75 0.55
N ASP A 72 -10.38 -4.15 0.70
CA ASP A 72 -10.60 -2.72 0.76
C ASP A 72 -11.67 -2.38 1.82
N TYR A 73 -12.15 -1.14 1.87
CA TYR A 73 -13.21 -0.77 2.82
C TYR A 73 -14.57 -1.39 2.52
N LYS A 74 -14.78 -1.96 1.35
CA LYS A 74 -16.05 -2.54 0.91
C LYS A 74 -16.04 -4.06 0.98
N GLU A 75 -14.87 -4.66 0.82
CA GLU A 75 -14.72 -6.12 0.74
C GLU A 75 -13.89 -6.63 1.92
N ASP A 76 -14.42 -7.65 2.58
CA ASP A 76 -13.69 -8.34 3.65
C ASP A 76 -12.46 -9.07 3.12
N VAL A 77 -11.52 -9.35 4.02
CA VAL A 77 -10.31 -10.11 3.70
C VAL A 77 -10.67 -11.45 3.06
N GLN A 78 -10.20 -11.67 1.85
CA GLN A 78 -10.34 -12.93 1.16
C GLN A 78 -9.14 -13.84 1.49
N PRO A 79 -9.31 -14.85 2.34
CA PRO A 79 -8.23 -15.76 2.69
C PRO A 79 -7.91 -16.67 1.50
N THR A 80 -6.68 -16.65 1.05
CA THR A 80 -6.18 -17.60 0.07
C THR A 80 -5.39 -18.73 0.75
N PRO A 81 -5.33 -19.91 0.13
CA PRO A 81 -4.51 -20.99 0.68
C PRO A 81 -3.05 -20.58 0.80
N CYS A 82 -2.45 -20.89 1.92
CA CYS A 82 -1.02 -20.71 2.14
C CYS A 82 -0.21 -21.63 1.22
N SER A 83 0.80 -21.13 0.53
CA SER A 83 1.56 -21.91 -0.45
C SER A 83 3.05 -21.59 -0.46
N LYS A 84 3.85 -22.56 -0.93
CA LYS A 84 5.28 -22.35 -1.20
C LYS A 84 5.50 -21.30 -2.30
N LEU A 85 4.62 -21.29 -3.30
CA LEU A 85 4.64 -20.30 -4.37
C LEU A 85 4.43 -18.90 -3.82
N GLY A 86 3.46 -18.68 -2.92
CA GLY A 86 3.24 -17.39 -2.26
C GLY A 86 4.47 -16.92 -1.48
N SER A 87 5.16 -17.83 -0.78
CA SER A 87 6.41 -17.50 -0.09
C SER A 87 7.53 -17.12 -1.07
N PHE A 88 7.65 -17.82 -2.19
CA PHE A 88 8.64 -17.52 -3.22
C PHE A 88 8.36 -16.16 -3.87
N VAL A 89 7.11 -15.90 -4.25
CA VAL A 89 6.68 -14.62 -4.84
C VAL A 89 6.98 -13.46 -3.89
N ARG A 90 6.66 -13.62 -2.60
CA ARG A 90 6.96 -12.58 -1.59
C ARG A 90 8.46 -12.28 -1.51
N LYS A 91 9.30 -13.32 -1.46
CA LYS A 91 10.76 -13.13 -1.40
C LYS A 91 11.28 -12.43 -2.65
N GLY A 92 10.85 -12.87 -3.83
CA GLY A 92 11.22 -12.26 -5.11
C GLY A 92 10.75 -10.81 -5.23
N PHE A 93 9.51 -10.54 -4.82
CA PHE A 93 8.97 -9.18 -4.78
C PHE A 93 9.76 -8.28 -3.85
N ASN A 94 10.03 -8.70 -2.62
CA ASN A 94 10.81 -7.90 -1.67
C ASN A 94 12.21 -7.62 -2.22
N MET A 95 12.91 -8.64 -2.72
CA MET A 95 14.25 -8.44 -3.29
C MET A 95 14.23 -7.53 -4.52
N GLY A 96 13.27 -7.71 -5.41
CA GLY A 96 13.12 -6.91 -6.63
C GLY A 96 12.77 -5.46 -6.35
N ILE A 97 11.78 -5.22 -5.49
CA ILE A 97 11.36 -3.86 -5.13
C ILE A 97 12.46 -3.11 -4.38
N TYR A 98 13.10 -3.72 -3.37
CA TYR A 98 14.19 -3.07 -2.66
C TYR A 98 15.37 -2.76 -3.58
N TRP A 99 15.69 -3.66 -4.50
CA TRP A 99 16.75 -3.44 -5.48
C TRP A 99 16.42 -2.28 -6.43
N ALA A 100 15.19 -2.21 -6.92
CA ALA A 100 14.71 -1.16 -7.80
C ALA A 100 14.60 0.20 -7.07
N ALA A 101 14.03 0.21 -5.86
CA ALA A 101 13.91 1.41 -5.04
C ALA A 101 15.27 2.03 -4.70
N ALA A 102 16.27 1.19 -4.35
CA ALA A 102 17.62 1.65 -4.09
C ALA A 102 18.30 2.32 -5.31
N ARG A 103 17.75 2.15 -6.51
CA ARG A 103 18.21 2.74 -7.77
C ARG A 103 17.29 3.83 -8.31
N GLY A 104 16.26 4.20 -7.57
CA GLY A 104 15.28 5.20 -8.01
C GLY A 104 14.44 4.79 -9.22
N MET A 105 14.22 3.47 -9.41
CA MET A 105 13.43 2.93 -10.53
C MET A 105 11.95 2.71 -10.19
N VAL A 106 11.59 2.92 -8.96
CA VAL A 106 10.21 2.86 -8.43
C VAL A 106 10.01 3.96 -7.41
#